data_e1d32633ae6bf1b3367f5ed63dcf9717
#
_entry.id   e1d32633ae6bf1b3367f5ed63dcf9717
#
_cell.length_a   1.000
_cell.length_b   1.000
_cell.length_c   1.000
_cell.angle_alpha   90.00
_cell.angle_beta   90.00
_cell.angle_gamma   90.00
#
_symmetry.space_group_name_H-M   'P 1'
#
loop_
_entity.id
_entity.type
_entity.pdbx_description
1 polymer ?
#
loop_
_entity_poly.entity_id
_entity_poly.type
_entity_poly.pdbx_seq_one_letter_code
_entity_poly.pdbx_strand_id
1 'polypeptide(L)'
;MPSLNIKTLNEIIHSSNHELQDYKIFIETGTHIGDTIVPMSDFFEELHTIELSKIYYEYFNMRQFDRKKIKSYLGDSTKILPEILPKIESSAVFFLDGHYSSGNTAKGDKDVPLIEEISSINSLFKNSGIIIIDDLRLFGTKVDEDWSQISRDSVLSPIKDRTHETFEHGDRFVIIFN
;
A
#
# COMPACT_ATOMS: atom_id res chain seq x y z
N MET A 1 -5.85 2.36 -13.74
CA MET A 1 -4.86 3.48 -13.80
C MET A 1 -3.45 2.96 -13.95
N PRO A 2 -2.45 3.77 -14.32
CA PRO A 2 -1.08 3.28 -14.28
C PRO A 2 -0.66 3.01 -12.85
N SER A 3 -0.04 1.84 -12.63
CA SER A 3 0.58 1.43 -11.37
C SER A 3 1.52 2.53 -10.83
N LEU A 4 1.79 2.56 -9.54
CA LEU A 4 2.79 3.46 -8.97
C LEU A 4 4.17 3.10 -9.56
N ASN A 5 4.79 4.04 -10.23
CA ASN A 5 6.14 3.88 -10.78
C ASN A 5 7.16 4.71 -10.00
N ILE A 6 8.44 4.40 -10.19
CA ILE A 6 9.52 5.03 -9.42
C ILE A 6 9.61 6.55 -9.62
N LYS A 7 9.27 7.05 -10.81
CA LYS A 7 9.26 8.51 -11.07
C LYS A 7 8.21 9.19 -10.20
N THR A 8 6.97 8.68 -10.20
CA THR A 8 5.87 9.20 -9.39
C THR A 8 6.18 9.07 -7.90
N LEU A 9 6.77 7.94 -7.46
CA LEU A 9 7.20 7.77 -6.08
C LEU A 9 8.24 8.82 -5.67
N ASN A 10 9.25 9.07 -6.50
CA ASN A 10 10.24 10.13 -6.23
C ASN A 10 9.60 11.51 -6.15
N GLU A 11 8.65 11.83 -7.03
CA GLU A 11 7.93 13.11 -6.99
C GLU A 11 7.15 13.27 -5.67
N ILE A 12 6.49 12.21 -5.19
CA ILE A 12 5.78 12.18 -3.92
C ILE A 12 6.75 12.42 -2.74
N ILE A 13 7.85 11.67 -2.70
CA ILE A 13 8.84 11.75 -1.62
C ILE A 13 9.49 13.13 -1.57
N HIS A 14 9.89 13.67 -2.72
CA HIS A 14 10.47 15.02 -2.79
C HIS A 14 9.50 16.13 -2.37
N SER A 15 8.20 15.95 -2.65
CA SER A 15 7.19 16.92 -2.23
C SER A 15 7.09 17.04 -0.70
N SER A 16 7.51 16.02 0.05
CA SER A 16 7.55 16.01 1.52
C SER A 16 8.92 16.35 2.12
N ASN A 17 9.86 16.87 1.32
CA ASN A 17 11.25 17.15 1.74
C ASN A 17 12.01 15.92 2.27
N HIS A 18 11.65 14.71 1.81
CA HIS A 18 12.35 13.47 2.08
C HIS A 18 13.10 12.98 0.83
N GLU A 19 14.02 12.05 1.04
CA GLU A 19 14.76 11.38 -0.03
C GLU A 19 14.36 9.89 -0.06
N LEU A 20 14.36 9.27 -1.26
CA LEU A 20 13.98 7.85 -1.40
C LEU A 20 14.85 6.94 -0.52
N GLN A 21 16.12 7.26 -0.38
CA GLN A 21 17.08 6.51 0.45
C GLN A 21 16.78 6.52 1.96
N ASP A 22 15.88 7.39 2.42
CA ASP A 22 15.41 7.41 3.81
C ASP A 22 14.51 6.22 4.13
N TYR A 23 13.99 5.55 3.08
CA TYR A 23 13.08 4.42 3.17
C TYR A 23 13.73 3.15 2.61
N LYS A 24 13.83 2.13 3.43
CA LYS A 24 14.47 0.87 3.03
C LYS A 24 13.48 -0.20 2.60
N ILE A 25 12.24 -0.06 3.01
CA ILE A 25 11.20 -1.09 2.88
C ILE A 25 10.03 -0.54 2.09
N PHE A 26 9.53 -1.37 1.17
CA PHE A 26 8.31 -1.08 0.41
C PHE A 26 7.27 -2.17 0.70
N ILE A 27 6.05 -1.75 1.06
CA ILE A 27 4.94 -2.64 1.39
C ILE A 27 3.75 -2.28 0.53
N GLU A 28 3.25 -3.27 -0.21
CA GLU A 28 2.11 -3.11 -1.11
C GLU A 28 0.97 -4.02 -0.70
N THR A 29 -0.26 -3.51 -0.73
CA THR A 29 -1.48 -4.32 -0.74
C THR A 29 -2.08 -4.29 -2.15
N GLY A 30 -2.46 -5.47 -2.70
CA GLY A 30 -2.89 -5.60 -4.10
C GLY A 30 -1.74 -5.85 -5.07
N THR A 31 -1.16 -7.06 -5.06
CA THR A 31 -0.04 -7.42 -5.97
C THR A 31 -0.44 -7.45 -7.43
N HIS A 32 -1.64 -8.00 -7.73
CA HIS A 32 -2.09 -8.28 -9.08
C HIS A 32 -1.02 -9.01 -9.90
N ILE A 33 -0.55 -8.43 -11.01
CA ILE A 33 0.53 -9.01 -11.83
C ILE A 33 1.93 -8.50 -11.46
N GLY A 34 2.05 -7.65 -10.45
CA GLY A 34 3.33 -7.15 -9.92
C GLY A 34 3.91 -5.94 -10.66
N ASP A 35 3.08 -5.16 -11.34
CA ASP A 35 3.55 -4.01 -12.14
C ASP A 35 4.13 -2.88 -11.27
N THR A 36 3.75 -2.80 -10.00
CA THR A 36 4.34 -1.88 -9.02
C THR A 36 5.55 -2.51 -8.33
N ILE A 37 5.36 -3.65 -7.65
CA ILE A 37 6.38 -4.21 -6.74
C ILE A 37 7.68 -4.61 -7.45
N VAL A 38 7.58 -5.13 -8.69
CA VAL A 38 8.78 -5.63 -9.41
C VAL A 38 9.73 -4.49 -9.75
N PRO A 39 9.33 -3.38 -10.38
CA PRO A 39 10.22 -2.24 -10.60
C PRO A 39 10.78 -1.61 -9.32
N MET A 40 10.03 -1.66 -8.20
CA MET A 40 10.50 -1.13 -6.91
C MET A 40 11.66 -1.94 -6.33
N SER A 41 11.85 -3.19 -6.73
CA SER A 41 12.91 -4.07 -6.22
C SER A 41 14.34 -3.56 -6.48
N ASP A 42 14.53 -2.67 -7.44
CA ASP A 42 15.84 -2.06 -7.72
C ASP A 42 16.20 -0.96 -6.70
N PHE A 43 15.22 -0.43 -5.97
CA PHE A 43 15.36 0.76 -5.13
C PHE A 43 15.25 0.51 -3.63
N PHE A 44 14.59 -0.58 -3.23
CA PHE A 44 14.38 -0.93 -1.82
C PHE A 44 15.20 -2.16 -1.42
N GLU A 45 15.55 -2.23 -0.13
CA GLU A 45 16.32 -3.35 0.42
C GLU A 45 15.43 -4.58 0.66
N GLU A 46 14.18 -4.36 1.07
CA GLU A 46 13.19 -5.39 1.35
C GLU A 46 11.80 -4.93 0.87
N LEU A 47 11.06 -5.86 0.25
CA LEU A 47 9.72 -5.58 -0.26
C LEU A 47 8.74 -6.65 0.19
N HIS A 48 7.54 -6.20 0.55
CA HIS A 48 6.41 -7.06 0.89
C HIS A 48 5.23 -6.76 -0.03
N THR A 49 4.57 -7.79 -0.54
CA THR A 49 3.37 -7.63 -1.33
C THR A 49 2.32 -8.66 -0.92
N ILE A 50 1.07 -8.20 -0.78
CA ILE A 50 -0.03 -9.00 -0.27
C ILE A 50 -1.09 -9.13 -1.37
N GLU A 51 -1.49 -10.35 -1.71
CA GLU A 51 -2.47 -10.64 -2.73
C GLU A 51 -3.59 -11.52 -2.16
N LEU A 52 -4.83 -11.07 -2.30
CA LEU A 52 -6.00 -11.82 -1.86
C LEU A 52 -6.38 -12.93 -2.86
N SER A 53 -6.23 -12.66 -4.16
CA SER A 53 -6.56 -13.61 -5.23
C SER A 53 -5.49 -14.69 -5.34
N LYS A 54 -5.86 -15.94 -5.07
CA LYS A 54 -4.97 -17.07 -5.29
C LYS A 54 -4.47 -17.15 -6.73
N ILE A 55 -5.29 -16.79 -7.71
CA ILE A 55 -4.92 -16.82 -9.15
C ILE A 55 -3.79 -15.82 -9.42
N TYR A 56 -3.93 -14.57 -8.98
CA TYR A 56 -2.89 -13.56 -9.17
C TYR A 56 -1.64 -13.82 -8.34
N TYR A 57 -1.81 -14.32 -7.10
CA TYR A 57 -0.67 -14.76 -6.29
C TYR A 57 0.15 -15.85 -6.97
N GLU A 58 -0.50 -16.90 -7.49
CA GLU A 58 0.18 -17.98 -8.21
C GLU A 58 0.82 -17.46 -9.51
N TYR A 59 0.10 -16.65 -10.29
CA TYR A 59 0.62 -16.03 -11.50
C TYR A 59 1.87 -15.20 -11.23
N PHE A 60 1.80 -14.30 -10.23
CA PHE A 60 2.95 -13.49 -9.81
C PHE A 60 4.14 -14.38 -9.42
N ASN A 61 3.89 -15.42 -8.64
CA ASN A 61 4.93 -16.33 -8.17
C ASN A 61 5.50 -17.26 -9.24
N MET A 62 4.84 -17.44 -10.38
CA MET A 62 5.37 -18.18 -11.54
C MET A 62 6.28 -17.34 -12.43
N ARG A 63 6.22 -16.02 -12.35
CA ARG A 63 7.06 -15.12 -13.18
C ARG A 63 8.53 -15.24 -12.77
N GLN A 64 9.42 -15.20 -13.78
CA GLN A 64 10.87 -15.23 -13.58
C GLN A 64 11.43 -13.81 -13.47
N PHE A 65 11.74 -13.38 -12.25
CA PHE A 65 12.49 -12.18 -11.91
C PHE A 65 13.30 -12.41 -10.63
N ASP A 66 14.23 -11.52 -10.31
CA ASP A 66 14.98 -11.65 -9.05
C ASP A 66 14.08 -11.34 -7.85
N ARG A 67 13.78 -12.37 -7.07
CA ARG A 67 12.87 -12.30 -5.93
C ARG A 67 13.57 -12.21 -4.58
N LYS A 68 14.87 -12.11 -4.54
CA LYS A 68 15.62 -12.19 -3.27
C LYS A 68 15.15 -11.19 -2.23
N LYS A 69 14.63 -10.04 -2.70
CA LYS A 69 14.15 -8.96 -1.85
C LYS A 69 12.63 -8.96 -1.65
N ILE A 70 11.85 -9.69 -2.47
CA ILE A 70 10.39 -9.63 -2.47
C ILE A 70 9.80 -10.81 -1.71
N LYS A 71 9.06 -10.52 -0.67
CA LYS A 71 8.25 -11.45 0.11
C LYS A 71 6.78 -11.31 -0.29
N SER A 72 6.21 -12.34 -0.90
CA SER A 72 4.80 -12.36 -1.33
C SER A 72 3.94 -13.17 -0.38
N TYR A 73 2.76 -12.66 -0.07
CA TYR A 73 1.81 -13.25 0.87
C TYR A 73 0.46 -13.45 0.19
N LEU A 74 -0.11 -14.65 0.34
CA LEU A 74 -1.49 -14.93 -0.07
C LEU A 74 -2.42 -14.71 1.12
N GLY A 75 -3.34 -13.78 1.01
CA GLY A 75 -4.35 -13.54 2.05
C GLY A 75 -4.91 -12.14 2.07
N ASP A 76 -5.82 -11.93 3.00
CA ASP A 76 -6.42 -10.64 3.30
C ASP A 76 -5.38 -9.73 3.99
N SER A 77 -5.18 -8.52 3.44
CA SER A 77 -4.23 -7.54 3.97
C SER A 77 -4.50 -7.18 5.42
N THR A 78 -5.76 -7.14 5.84
CA THR A 78 -6.14 -6.85 7.24
C THR A 78 -5.67 -7.93 8.23
N LYS A 79 -5.37 -9.13 7.75
CA LYS A 79 -4.85 -10.25 8.53
C LYS A 79 -3.35 -10.41 8.40
N ILE A 80 -2.81 -10.18 7.21
CA ILE A 80 -1.36 -10.33 6.93
C ILE A 80 -0.55 -9.15 7.50
N LEU A 81 -1.02 -7.91 7.35
CA LEU A 81 -0.31 -6.75 7.89
C LEU A 81 0.02 -6.89 9.39
N PRO A 82 -0.92 -7.30 10.26
CA PRO A 82 -0.60 -7.54 11.69
C PRO A 82 0.50 -8.57 11.94
N GLU A 83 0.71 -9.51 11.04
CA GLU A 83 1.74 -10.55 11.20
C GLU A 83 3.14 -10.06 10.79
N ILE A 84 3.22 -9.13 9.81
CA ILE A 84 4.48 -8.67 9.25
C ILE A 84 4.98 -7.37 9.90
N LEU A 85 4.09 -6.42 10.18
CA LEU A 85 4.45 -5.07 10.66
C LEU A 85 5.32 -5.07 11.93
N PRO A 86 5.07 -5.92 12.95
CA PRO A 86 5.91 -5.96 14.15
C PRO A 86 7.37 -6.39 13.92
N LYS A 87 7.67 -6.97 12.75
CA LYS A 87 8.99 -7.51 12.38
C LYS A 87 9.79 -6.51 11.53
N ILE A 88 9.19 -5.37 11.18
CA ILE A 88 9.82 -4.37 10.32
C ILE A 88 10.51 -3.33 11.20
N GLU A 89 11.82 -3.20 11.03
CA GLU A 89 12.69 -2.39 11.90
C GLU A 89 13.19 -1.09 11.23
N SER A 90 12.75 -0.80 10.01
CA SER A 90 13.19 0.38 9.25
C SER A 90 12.00 1.18 8.73
N SER A 91 12.26 2.45 8.36
CA SER A 91 11.27 3.30 7.70
C SER A 91 10.76 2.67 6.41
N ALA A 92 9.47 2.82 6.13
CA ALA A 92 8.80 2.15 5.03
C ALA A 92 7.92 3.08 4.21
N VAL A 93 7.79 2.75 2.93
CA VAL A 93 6.72 3.24 2.06
C VAL A 93 5.63 2.18 1.98
N PHE A 94 4.40 2.58 2.25
CA PHE A 94 3.20 1.76 2.09
C PHE A 94 2.44 2.23 0.85
N PHE A 95 2.14 1.33 -0.05
CA PHE A 95 1.26 1.56 -1.20
C PHE A 95 0.00 0.71 -1.02
N LEU A 96 -1.11 1.38 -0.71
CA LEU A 96 -2.39 0.73 -0.42
C LEU A 96 -3.28 0.80 -1.66
N ASP A 97 -3.36 -0.32 -2.37
CA ASP A 97 -4.11 -0.54 -3.61
C ASP A 97 -4.86 -1.90 -3.56
N GLY A 98 -5.12 -2.40 -2.36
CA GLY A 98 -5.69 -3.73 -2.09
C GLY A 98 -7.21 -3.78 -2.08
N HIS A 99 -7.92 -2.91 -2.82
CA HIS A 99 -9.37 -2.91 -2.89
C HIS A 99 -9.91 -3.91 -3.95
N TYR A 100 -11.17 -4.28 -3.80
CA TYR A 100 -11.87 -5.10 -4.79
C TYR A 100 -12.16 -4.29 -6.07
N SER A 101 -11.66 -4.70 -7.21
CA SER A 101 -11.79 -3.98 -8.50
C SER A 101 -12.67 -4.70 -9.51
N SER A 102 -13.72 -5.40 -9.06
CA SER A 102 -14.62 -6.17 -9.93
C SER A 102 -13.96 -7.31 -10.75
N GLY A 103 -14.73 -8.10 -11.47
CA GLY A 103 -14.23 -9.13 -12.39
C GLY A 103 -13.50 -10.27 -11.68
N ASN A 104 -12.22 -10.49 -12.01
CA ASN A 104 -11.43 -11.62 -11.50
C ASN A 104 -10.65 -11.30 -10.22
N THR A 105 -10.80 -10.10 -9.63
CA THR A 105 -10.18 -9.79 -8.34
C THR A 105 -10.92 -10.48 -7.21
N ALA A 106 -10.19 -10.89 -6.17
CA ALA A 106 -10.82 -11.54 -5.02
C ALA A 106 -11.55 -10.50 -4.15
N LYS A 107 -12.65 -10.89 -3.52
CA LYS A 107 -13.38 -10.07 -2.57
C LYS A 107 -13.08 -10.56 -1.16
N GLY A 108 -12.56 -9.67 -0.30
CA GLY A 108 -12.38 -9.91 1.12
C GLY A 108 -13.67 -9.73 1.93
N ASP A 109 -13.52 -9.61 3.24
CA ASP A 109 -14.65 -9.32 4.15
C ASP A 109 -15.24 -7.92 3.86
N LYS A 110 -14.44 -7.00 3.30
CA LYS A 110 -14.83 -5.65 2.86
C LYS A 110 -14.33 -5.39 1.44
N ASP A 111 -15.03 -4.52 0.72
CA ASP A 111 -14.61 -4.07 -0.62
C ASP A 111 -13.34 -3.19 -0.53
N VAL A 112 -13.26 -2.36 0.52
CA VAL A 112 -12.18 -1.39 0.73
C VAL A 112 -11.65 -1.51 2.16
N PRO A 113 -10.51 -2.19 2.40
CA PRO A 113 -9.98 -2.46 3.75
C PRO A 113 -9.09 -1.33 4.31
N LEU A 114 -9.03 -0.15 3.68
CA LEU A 114 -8.08 0.93 3.98
C LEU A 114 -8.04 1.36 5.45
N ILE A 115 -9.19 1.48 6.11
CA ILE A 115 -9.25 1.94 7.51
C ILE A 115 -8.60 0.90 8.44
N GLU A 116 -8.83 -0.38 8.20
CA GLU A 116 -8.24 -1.48 8.95
C GLU A 116 -6.73 -1.61 8.69
N GLU A 117 -6.31 -1.43 7.43
CA GLU A 117 -4.89 -1.42 7.05
C GLU A 117 -4.14 -0.30 7.77
N ILE A 118 -4.67 0.94 7.71
CA ILE A 118 -4.06 2.10 8.36
C ILE A 118 -4.08 1.95 9.89
N SER A 119 -5.14 1.40 10.46
CA SER A 119 -5.21 1.09 11.90
C SER A 119 -4.13 0.11 12.33
N SER A 120 -3.88 -0.92 11.50
CA SER A 120 -2.80 -1.89 11.73
C SER A 120 -1.42 -1.22 11.63
N ILE A 121 -1.20 -0.37 10.62
CA ILE A 121 0.04 0.39 10.46
C ILE A 121 0.26 1.27 11.70
N ASN A 122 -0.75 2.04 12.13
CA ASN A 122 -0.62 2.89 13.30
C ASN A 122 -0.27 2.12 14.58
N SER A 123 -0.91 0.98 14.79
CA SER A 123 -0.80 0.24 16.06
C SER A 123 0.48 -0.60 16.15
N LEU A 124 0.94 -1.15 15.03
CA LEU A 124 1.93 -2.23 15.00
C LEU A 124 3.26 -1.84 14.35
N PHE A 125 3.27 -0.87 13.44
CA PHE A 125 4.50 -0.37 12.84
C PHE A 125 5.08 0.76 13.69
N LYS A 126 6.35 0.62 14.11
CA LYS A 126 6.97 1.51 15.13
C LYS A 126 7.86 2.60 14.54
N ASN A 127 8.15 2.54 13.25
CA ASN A 127 9.04 3.47 12.59
C ASN A 127 8.23 4.55 11.83
N SER A 128 8.91 5.54 11.30
CA SER A 128 8.35 6.54 10.39
C SER A 128 8.04 5.96 9.02
N GLY A 129 7.12 6.56 8.31
CA GLY A 129 6.77 6.07 6.97
C GLY A 129 5.93 7.03 6.15
N ILE A 130 5.70 6.60 4.91
CA ILE A 130 4.78 7.23 3.97
C ILE A 130 3.69 6.23 3.62
N ILE A 131 2.43 6.62 3.75
CA ILE A 131 1.28 5.88 3.20
C ILE A 131 0.83 6.58 1.93
N ILE A 132 0.75 5.84 0.84
CA ILE A 132 0.23 6.28 -0.45
C ILE A 132 -1.02 5.46 -0.73
N ILE A 133 -2.18 6.10 -0.75
CA ILE A 133 -3.47 5.47 -1.04
C ILE A 133 -3.83 5.77 -2.48
N ASP A 134 -4.03 4.76 -3.30
CA ASP A 134 -4.43 4.92 -4.71
C ASP A 134 -5.95 5.18 -4.83
N ASP A 135 -6.39 5.57 -6.01
CA ASP A 135 -7.79 5.76 -6.37
C ASP A 135 -8.56 6.80 -5.53
N LEU A 136 -7.90 7.92 -5.19
CA LEU A 136 -8.51 9.04 -4.44
C LEU A 136 -9.85 9.51 -5.04
N ARG A 137 -10.01 9.42 -6.37
CA ARG A 137 -11.27 9.76 -7.07
C ARG A 137 -12.46 8.92 -6.64
N LEU A 138 -12.24 7.73 -6.08
CA LEU A 138 -13.30 6.82 -5.63
C LEU A 138 -13.81 7.15 -4.22
N PHE A 139 -13.10 7.97 -3.45
CA PHE A 139 -13.49 8.32 -2.08
C PHE A 139 -14.92 8.88 -2.04
N GLY A 140 -15.77 8.32 -1.19
CA GLY A 140 -17.18 8.70 -1.02
C GLY A 140 -18.12 8.18 -2.12
N THR A 141 -17.62 7.42 -3.10
CA THR A 141 -18.44 6.91 -4.20
C THR A 141 -19.01 5.51 -3.89
N LYS A 142 -19.99 5.10 -4.68
CA LYS A 142 -20.57 3.77 -4.69
C LYS A 142 -21.02 3.43 -6.10
N VAL A 143 -20.09 2.99 -6.93
CA VAL A 143 -20.38 2.61 -8.33
C VAL A 143 -20.25 1.10 -8.48
N ASP A 144 -19.03 0.58 -8.56
CA ASP A 144 -18.75 -0.85 -8.66
C ASP A 144 -18.38 -1.44 -7.29
N GLU A 145 -17.77 -0.61 -6.44
CA GLU A 145 -17.31 -0.92 -5.09
C GLU A 145 -17.89 0.09 -4.09
N ASP A 146 -18.00 -0.32 -2.84
CA ASP A 146 -18.54 0.59 -1.81
C ASP A 146 -17.44 1.38 -1.09
N TRP A 147 -17.11 2.55 -1.65
CA TRP A 147 -16.20 3.54 -1.05
C TRP A 147 -16.93 4.62 -0.24
N SER A 148 -18.25 4.48 -0.04
CA SER A 148 -19.09 5.52 0.58
C SER A 148 -18.63 5.92 1.99
N GLN A 149 -17.94 5.04 2.71
CA GLN A 149 -17.40 5.29 4.05
C GLN A 149 -15.94 5.78 4.02
N ILE A 150 -15.32 5.82 2.83
CA ILE A 150 -13.93 6.25 2.68
C ILE A 150 -13.90 7.73 2.33
N SER A 151 -13.22 8.49 3.16
CA SER A 151 -12.96 9.93 2.99
C SER A 151 -11.56 10.24 3.48
N ARG A 152 -11.03 11.44 3.17
CA ARG A 152 -9.74 11.90 3.73
C ARG A 152 -9.74 11.84 5.26
N ASP A 153 -10.82 12.27 5.88
CA ASP A 153 -10.96 12.25 7.34
C ASP A 153 -11.03 10.83 7.92
N SER A 154 -11.76 9.92 7.26
CA SER A 154 -11.88 8.55 7.75
C SER A 154 -10.57 7.76 7.66
N VAL A 155 -9.78 7.96 6.60
CA VAL A 155 -8.47 7.29 6.45
C VAL A 155 -7.38 7.95 7.32
N LEU A 156 -7.50 9.25 7.59
CA LEU A 156 -6.57 9.97 8.47
C LEU A 156 -6.84 9.67 9.96
N SER A 157 -8.09 9.50 10.34
CA SER A 157 -8.51 9.32 11.74
C SER A 157 -7.70 8.27 12.50
N PRO A 158 -7.45 7.05 11.97
CA PRO A 158 -6.69 6.03 12.70
C PRO A 158 -5.24 6.38 12.99
N ILE A 159 -4.60 7.29 12.23
CA ILE A 159 -3.17 7.61 12.30
C ILE A 159 -2.88 9.08 12.61
N LYS A 160 -3.92 9.84 12.91
CA LYS A 160 -3.86 11.30 13.08
C LYS A 160 -2.77 11.76 14.05
N ASP A 161 -2.63 11.07 15.17
CA ASP A 161 -1.69 11.45 16.23
C ASP A 161 -0.21 11.27 15.83
N ARG A 162 0.05 10.48 14.80
CA ARG A 162 1.39 10.25 14.23
C ARG A 162 1.63 11.02 12.93
N THR A 163 0.58 11.61 12.34
CA THR A 163 0.66 12.28 11.05
C THR A 163 1.34 13.64 11.17
N HIS A 164 2.32 13.90 10.31
CA HIS A 164 2.97 15.18 10.16
C HIS A 164 2.43 16.01 9.02
N GLU A 165 2.18 15.36 7.89
CA GLU A 165 1.78 16.01 6.67
C GLU A 165 0.84 15.12 5.86
N THR A 166 -0.07 15.76 5.13
CA THR A 166 -0.90 15.10 4.12
C THR A 166 -1.00 15.96 2.89
N PHE A 167 -1.00 15.35 1.71
CA PHE A 167 -1.21 16.03 0.44
C PHE A 167 -1.77 15.07 -0.61
N GLU A 168 -2.12 15.63 -1.75
CA GLU A 168 -2.59 14.87 -2.91
C GLU A 168 -1.56 14.95 -4.03
N HIS A 169 -1.31 13.82 -4.68
CA HIS A 169 -0.44 13.75 -5.85
C HIS A 169 -1.11 12.92 -6.95
N GLY A 170 -1.62 13.60 -7.97
CA GLY A 170 -2.45 12.96 -8.98
C GLY A 170 -3.72 12.39 -8.36
N ASP A 171 -3.96 11.09 -8.57
CA ASP A 171 -5.11 10.39 -8.01
C ASP A 171 -4.76 9.62 -6.72
N ARG A 172 -3.84 10.15 -5.92
CA ARG A 172 -3.35 9.54 -4.68
C ARG A 172 -3.48 10.48 -3.49
N PHE A 173 -3.84 9.91 -2.35
CA PHE A 173 -3.77 10.59 -1.07
C PHE A 173 -2.55 10.11 -0.30
N VAL A 174 -1.72 11.05 0.16
CA VAL A 174 -0.44 10.76 0.81
C VAL A 174 -0.48 11.20 2.25
N ILE A 175 0.02 10.33 3.16
CA ILE A 175 0.15 10.59 4.60
C ILE A 175 1.61 10.33 4.99
N ILE A 176 2.28 11.36 5.54
CA ILE A 176 3.61 11.24 6.14
C ILE A 176 3.44 11.13 7.65
N PHE A 177 4.07 10.12 8.27
CA PHE A 177 3.89 9.84 9.69
C PHE A 177 5.18 9.35 10.36
N ASN A 178 5.24 9.49 11.70
CA ASN A 178 6.34 9.01 12.57
C ASN A 178 5.97 7.79 13.37
#